data_40f69374ff7cd982bee0499a5febc934
#
_entry.id   40f69374ff7cd982bee0499a5febc934
#
_cell.length_a   1.000
_cell.length_b   1.000
_cell.length_c   1.000
_cell.angle_alpha   90.00
_cell.angle_beta   90.00
_cell.angle_gamma   90.00
#
_symmetry.space_group_name_H-M   'P 1'
#
loop_
_entity.id
_entity.type
_entity.pdbx_description
1 polymer ?
#
loop_
_entity_poly.entity_id
_entity_poly.type
_entity_poly.pdbx_seq_one_letter_code
_entity_poly.pdbx_strand_id
1 'polypeptide(L)'
;MKSIKLLMATAMLAIGSTAAMAQASYTDKDGNEYQFKRHWFLDVQAGGQYTVGEASFSDLLSPNFQGAIGYQFSPVFGLRGQINGIWSKGGWNGYKATKDGTPYTASYKWKYVAPGVDFMFNLSNLFCGWNPNRVFNATAFVGGGINWAGANQEVNDLAANIKNQSNYLLEYLWQGKKVRPYGRAGIDLEFKVSKAVSIMLEGNANMISDKYNSKKADNPDWYFNALAGVRINLGKSYTKKAKPVEEPAPAPAPKQEYVAPKPEPKPAPVEKKVEEIRRDIFFTINSYKIAPAEDAKIREVVDFLNKNTEAKVVVTGYADKGTGNDVINDRIAAKRAAAVVWMLTKKYNIPSERIKEESKGARVQPFAENAENRVTIMIAK
;
A
#
# COMPACT_ATOMS: atom_id res chain seq x y z
N MET A 1 14.62 -8.08 27.32
CA MET A 1 14.24 -8.97 26.20
C MET A 1 12.74 -9.24 26.06
N LYS A 2 11.94 -9.38 27.13
CA LYS A 2 10.48 -9.57 27.03
C LYS A 2 9.73 -8.34 26.46
N SER A 3 10.17 -7.13 26.81
CA SER A 3 9.54 -5.87 26.36
C SER A 3 9.69 -5.61 24.86
N ILE A 4 10.82 -5.98 24.23
CA ILE A 4 11.06 -5.79 22.79
C ILE A 4 10.23 -6.79 21.97
N LYS A 5 10.07 -8.03 22.47
CA LYS A 5 9.18 -9.02 21.82
C LYS A 5 7.72 -8.59 21.87
N LEU A 6 7.30 -7.95 22.96
CA LEU A 6 5.95 -7.42 23.11
C LEU A 6 5.71 -6.21 22.18
N LEU A 7 6.71 -5.30 22.06
CA LEU A 7 6.63 -4.15 21.14
C LEU A 7 6.55 -4.58 19.67
N MET A 8 7.34 -5.58 19.27
CA MET A 8 7.28 -6.16 17.92
C MET A 8 5.94 -6.89 17.66
N ALA A 9 5.43 -7.62 18.64
CA ALA A 9 4.14 -8.29 18.52
C ALA A 9 2.98 -7.30 18.44
N THR A 10 3.03 -6.20 19.20
CA THR A 10 2.01 -5.14 19.16
C THR A 10 2.06 -4.36 17.85
N ALA A 11 3.25 -4.10 17.30
CA ALA A 11 3.41 -3.49 15.98
C ALA A 11 2.88 -4.41 14.85
N MET A 12 3.09 -5.73 14.95
CA MET A 12 2.52 -6.70 13.99
C MET A 12 0.99 -6.84 14.11
N LEU A 13 0.42 -6.74 15.31
CA LEU A 13 -1.04 -6.76 15.49
C LEU A 13 -1.74 -5.48 15.02
N ALA A 14 -1.07 -4.32 15.10
CA ALA A 14 -1.59 -3.07 14.55
C ALA A 14 -1.59 -3.06 13.00
N ILE A 15 -0.75 -3.86 12.35
CA ILE A 15 -0.70 -4.04 10.89
C ILE A 15 -1.87 -4.91 10.39
N GLY A 16 -2.48 -5.72 11.26
CA GLY A 16 -3.61 -6.60 10.95
C GLY A 16 -4.98 -5.94 10.92
N SER A 17 -5.10 -4.66 11.23
CA SER A 17 -6.38 -3.97 11.11
C SER A 17 -6.75 -3.81 9.64
N THR A 18 -7.88 -4.37 9.23
CA THR A 18 -8.45 -4.33 7.88
C THR A 18 -8.64 -2.91 7.31
N ALA A 19 -8.61 -1.89 8.16
CA ALA A 19 -8.64 -0.47 7.77
C ALA A 19 -7.36 -0.01 7.01
N ALA A 20 -6.20 -0.62 7.26
CA ALA A 20 -4.96 -0.30 6.53
C ALA A 20 -4.92 -0.90 5.11
N MET A 21 -5.84 -1.79 4.77
CA MET A 21 -5.97 -2.40 3.44
C MET A 21 -7.06 -1.78 2.57
N ALA A 22 -7.84 -0.83 3.09
CA ALA A 22 -8.79 -0.09 2.26
C ALA A 22 -8.03 0.63 1.14
N GLN A 23 -8.51 0.49 -0.10
CA GLN A 23 -7.97 1.18 -1.26
C GLN A 23 -8.11 2.68 -1.01
N ALA A 24 -7.02 3.35 -0.62
CA ALA A 24 -7.06 4.76 -0.31
C ALA A 24 -7.39 5.57 -1.56
N SER A 25 -8.37 6.43 -1.47
CA SER A 25 -8.73 7.41 -2.47
C SER A 25 -8.39 8.82 -1.99
N TYR A 26 -8.16 9.71 -2.93
CA TYR A 26 -7.92 11.13 -2.70
C TYR A 26 -8.66 11.92 -3.77
N THR A 27 -9.40 12.94 -3.37
CA THR A 27 -10.04 13.88 -4.30
C THR A 27 -9.33 15.22 -4.21
N ASP A 28 -8.87 15.73 -5.36
CA ASP A 28 -8.23 17.04 -5.42
C ASP A 28 -9.26 18.19 -5.43
N LYS A 29 -8.76 19.43 -5.42
CA LYS A 29 -9.62 20.64 -5.41
C LYS A 29 -10.48 20.78 -6.68
N ASP A 30 -10.07 20.15 -7.76
CA ASP A 30 -10.73 20.17 -9.05
C ASP A 30 -11.77 19.06 -9.19
N GLY A 31 -11.96 18.23 -8.13
CA GLY A 31 -12.87 17.11 -8.09
C GLY A 31 -12.37 15.85 -8.80
N ASN A 32 -11.09 15.77 -9.17
CA ASN A 32 -10.53 14.53 -9.72
C ASN A 32 -10.29 13.53 -8.61
N GLU A 33 -10.77 12.30 -8.79
CA GLU A 33 -10.54 11.20 -7.86
C GLU A 33 -9.29 10.42 -8.24
N TYR A 34 -8.44 10.17 -7.25
CA TYR A 34 -7.25 9.35 -7.37
C TYR A 34 -7.41 8.11 -6.50
N GLN A 35 -7.00 6.94 -7.01
CA GLN A 35 -6.99 5.68 -6.27
C GLN A 35 -5.58 5.14 -6.21
N PHE A 36 -5.12 4.80 -5.00
CA PHE A 36 -3.81 4.19 -4.77
C PHE A 36 -3.71 2.85 -5.50
N LYS A 37 -2.54 2.61 -6.13
CA LYS A 37 -2.18 1.30 -6.69
C LYS A 37 -0.95 0.76 -5.98
N ARG A 38 -1.00 -0.50 -5.60
CA ARG A 38 0.18 -1.23 -5.14
C ARG A 38 1.20 -1.31 -6.26
N HIS A 39 2.48 -1.10 -5.93
CA HIS A 39 3.52 -1.05 -6.94
C HIS A 39 4.88 -1.43 -6.37
N TRP A 40 5.77 -1.88 -7.24
CA TRP A 40 7.17 -2.09 -6.95
C TRP A 40 7.95 -0.79 -7.06
N PHE A 41 9.06 -0.71 -6.36
CA PHE A 41 10.03 0.37 -6.51
C PHE A 41 11.46 -0.14 -6.42
N LEU A 42 12.40 0.62 -6.99
CA LEU A 42 13.83 0.42 -6.90
C LEU A 42 14.47 1.65 -6.26
N ASP A 43 15.39 1.43 -5.33
CA ASP A 43 16.21 2.48 -4.73
C ASP A 43 17.67 2.24 -5.09
N VAL A 44 18.39 3.31 -5.48
CA VAL A 44 19.83 3.32 -5.68
C VAL A 44 20.38 4.55 -4.96
N GLN A 45 21.27 4.30 -3.98
CA GLN A 45 21.75 5.33 -3.08
C GLN A 45 23.26 5.20 -2.86
N ALA A 46 23.92 6.32 -2.63
CA ALA A 46 25.34 6.41 -2.27
C ALA A 46 25.52 7.47 -1.18
N GLY A 47 26.57 7.31 -0.39
CA GLY A 47 26.86 8.28 0.67
C GLY A 47 27.98 7.83 1.58
N GLY A 48 27.89 8.24 2.85
CA GLY A 48 28.85 7.96 3.88
C GLY A 48 28.33 7.06 4.98
N GLN A 49 29.24 6.29 5.54
CA GLN A 49 29.07 5.52 6.76
C GLN A 49 30.03 6.03 7.83
N TYR A 50 29.53 6.15 9.04
CA TYR A 50 30.32 6.36 10.23
C TYR A 50 30.20 5.15 11.15
N THR A 51 31.32 4.48 11.41
CA THR A 51 31.38 3.41 12.42
C THR A 51 31.75 4.02 13.76
N VAL A 52 30.98 3.79 14.81
CA VAL A 52 31.27 4.30 16.14
C VAL A 52 32.56 3.67 16.67
N GLY A 53 33.45 4.50 17.15
CA GLY A 53 34.75 4.05 17.66
C GLY A 53 35.50 5.18 18.35
N GLU A 54 36.74 4.90 18.78
CA GLU A 54 37.57 5.78 19.60
C GLU A 54 38.57 6.63 18.78
N ALA A 55 38.52 6.51 17.45
CA ALA A 55 39.29 7.37 16.55
C ALA A 55 38.49 8.63 16.18
N SER A 56 39.18 9.58 15.53
CA SER A 56 38.54 10.81 15.03
C SER A 56 37.39 10.48 14.07
N PHE A 57 36.36 11.32 14.08
CA PHE A 57 35.19 11.14 13.20
C PHE A 57 35.59 10.95 11.72
N SER A 58 36.51 11.79 11.23
CA SER A 58 37.03 11.70 9.85
C SER A 58 37.71 10.38 9.54
N ASP A 59 38.40 9.80 10.51
CA ASP A 59 39.12 8.54 10.32
C ASP A 59 38.19 7.33 10.25
N LEU A 60 37.02 7.44 10.87
CA LEU A 60 36.00 6.40 10.91
C LEU A 60 34.94 6.53 9.80
N LEU A 61 35.02 7.59 8.99
CA LEU A 61 34.16 7.75 7.82
C LEU A 61 34.60 6.82 6.68
N SER A 62 33.63 6.22 6.01
CA SER A 62 33.83 5.38 4.84
C SER A 62 32.69 5.55 3.83
N PRO A 63 32.91 5.32 2.53
CA PRO A 63 31.84 5.32 1.55
C PRO A 63 30.90 4.14 1.77
N ASN A 64 29.62 4.35 1.45
CA ASN A 64 28.61 3.33 1.46
C ASN A 64 27.72 3.45 0.22
N PHE A 65 27.32 2.30 -0.35
CA PHE A 65 26.37 2.19 -1.43
C PHE A 65 25.24 1.26 -1.02
N GLN A 66 24.02 1.60 -1.44
CA GLN A 66 22.82 0.80 -1.18
C GLN A 66 22.01 0.64 -2.45
N GLY A 67 21.65 -0.60 -2.76
CA GLY A 67 20.65 -0.95 -3.74
C GLY A 67 19.47 -1.64 -3.05
N ALA A 68 18.25 -1.34 -3.47
CA ALA A 68 17.09 -1.98 -2.89
C ALA A 68 15.95 -2.17 -3.91
N ILE A 69 15.14 -3.20 -3.66
CA ILE A 69 13.85 -3.42 -4.31
C ILE A 69 12.78 -3.53 -3.24
N GLY A 70 11.67 -2.85 -3.43
CA GLY A 70 10.58 -2.87 -2.47
C GLY A 70 9.21 -2.91 -3.12
N TYR A 71 8.22 -3.21 -2.29
CA TYR A 71 6.83 -3.27 -2.69
C TYR A 71 5.97 -2.47 -1.72
N GLN A 72 5.20 -1.53 -2.27
CA GLN A 72 4.26 -0.71 -1.52
C GLN A 72 2.88 -1.39 -1.51
N PHE A 73 2.49 -1.93 -0.36
CA PHE A 73 1.22 -2.67 -0.18
C PHE A 73 0.03 -1.73 0.04
N SER A 74 0.27 -0.63 0.73
CA SER A 74 -0.73 0.40 1.02
C SER A 74 -0.06 1.78 1.00
N PRO A 75 -0.80 2.89 1.05
CA PRO A 75 -0.18 4.21 1.18
C PRO A 75 0.77 4.36 2.36
N VAL A 76 0.56 3.61 3.44
CA VAL A 76 1.34 3.70 4.68
C VAL A 76 2.40 2.63 4.78
N PHE A 77 2.11 1.39 4.35
CA PHE A 77 2.97 0.24 4.59
C PHE A 77 3.64 -0.30 3.33
N GLY A 78 4.95 -0.54 3.41
CA GLY A 78 5.77 -1.19 2.40
C GLY A 78 6.80 -2.16 2.99
N LEU A 79 7.38 -2.98 2.14
CA LEU A 79 8.48 -3.89 2.45
C LEU A 79 9.60 -3.65 1.45
N ARG A 80 10.85 -3.61 1.94
CA ARG A 80 12.04 -3.38 1.12
C ARG A 80 13.10 -4.43 1.42
N GLY A 81 13.56 -5.15 0.39
CA GLY A 81 14.80 -5.88 0.42
C GLY A 81 15.94 -4.97 -0.01
N GLN A 82 17.01 -4.89 0.75
CA GLN A 82 18.14 -4.02 0.46
C GLN A 82 19.48 -4.75 0.62
N ILE A 83 20.51 -4.24 -0.04
CA ILE A 83 21.90 -4.63 0.12
C ILE A 83 22.76 -3.37 0.18
N ASN A 84 23.57 -3.25 1.21
CA ASN A 84 24.48 -2.12 1.38
C ASN A 84 25.88 -2.60 1.77
N GLY A 85 26.86 -1.74 1.65
CA GLY A 85 28.23 -2.04 2.06
C GLY A 85 29.28 -1.22 1.35
N ILE A 86 30.46 -1.61 1.47
CA ILE A 86 31.78 -1.57 0.87
C ILE A 86 32.84 -1.68 1.95
N TRP A 87 33.05 -0.62 2.76
CA TRP A 87 34.01 -0.60 3.85
C TRP A 87 33.33 -0.17 5.16
N SER A 88 33.90 -0.75 6.24
CA SER A 88 33.71 -0.23 7.59
C SER A 88 35.12 0.05 8.16
N LYS A 89 35.19 1.01 9.08
CA LYS A 89 36.47 1.39 9.67
C LYS A 89 36.40 1.28 11.20
N GLY A 90 37.57 1.01 11.80
CA GLY A 90 37.78 1.04 13.23
C GLY A 90 39.11 1.75 13.53
N GLY A 91 39.33 2.07 14.78
CA GLY A 91 40.54 2.75 15.18
C GLY A 91 40.47 3.31 16.59
N TRP A 92 41.52 4.00 17.00
CA TRP A 92 41.63 4.73 18.26
C TRP A 92 42.65 5.86 18.12
N ASN A 93 42.52 6.91 18.94
CA ASN A 93 43.44 8.04 18.99
C ASN A 93 44.06 8.13 20.38
N GLY A 94 45.42 8.27 20.39
CA GLY A 94 46.19 8.57 21.60
C GLY A 94 46.07 7.52 22.71
N TYR A 95 45.73 6.29 22.35
CA TYR A 95 45.64 5.20 23.32
C TYR A 95 47.04 4.81 23.81
N LYS A 96 47.20 4.66 25.13
CA LYS A 96 48.48 4.20 25.71
C LYS A 96 48.66 2.70 25.42
N ALA A 97 48.99 2.40 24.18
CA ALA A 97 49.13 1.03 23.68
C ALA A 97 50.53 0.49 23.80
N THR A 98 51.50 1.34 24.09
CA THR A 98 52.92 0.98 24.17
C THR A 98 53.36 0.78 25.61
N LYS A 99 54.39 -0.08 25.86
CA LYS A 99 54.91 -0.36 27.21
C LYS A 99 55.53 0.86 27.90
N ASP A 100 56.06 1.80 27.13
CA ASP A 100 56.60 3.07 27.59
C ASP A 100 55.55 4.13 27.84
N GLY A 101 54.27 3.83 27.61
CA GLY A 101 53.15 4.74 27.80
C GLY A 101 53.00 5.80 26.72
N THR A 102 53.74 5.70 25.60
CA THR A 102 53.61 6.61 24.47
C THR A 102 52.22 6.45 23.82
N PRO A 103 51.47 7.57 23.56
CA PRO A 103 50.22 7.49 22.85
C PRO A 103 50.37 6.94 21.44
N TYR A 104 49.55 5.98 21.08
CA TYR A 104 49.54 5.37 19.76
C TYR A 104 48.16 5.56 19.09
N THR A 105 48.20 6.05 17.86
CA THR A 105 46.99 6.28 17.05
C THR A 105 46.99 5.28 15.89
N ALA A 106 45.88 4.65 15.66
CA ALA A 106 45.69 3.71 14.56
C ALA A 106 44.28 3.75 13.99
N SER A 107 44.21 3.54 12.67
CA SER A 107 42.97 3.27 11.97
C SER A 107 43.16 2.09 11.02
N TYR A 108 42.08 1.37 10.78
CA TYR A 108 42.05 0.19 9.93
C TYR A 108 40.64 0.04 9.31
N LYS A 109 40.55 -0.72 8.23
CA LYS A 109 39.31 -0.99 7.52
C LYS A 109 39.15 -2.47 7.19
N TRP A 110 37.93 -2.84 6.97
CA TRP A 110 37.54 -4.14 6.43
C TRP A 110 36.39 -3.97 5.43
N LYS A 111 36.22 -4.94 4.54
CA LYS A 111 35.10 -4.94 3.58
C LYS A 111 33.91 -5.66 4.18
N TYR A 112 32.72 -5.21 3.81
CA TYR A 112 31.48 -5.90 4.16
C TYR A 112 30.42 -5.72 3.09
N VAL A 113 29.43 -6.62 3.13
CA VAL A 113 28.17 -6.53 2.41
C VAL A 113 27.05 -6.99 3.34
N ALA A 114 25.96 -6.23 3.38
CA ALA A 114 24.89 -6.42 4.35
C ALA A 114 23.51 -6.45 3.67
N PRO A 115 23.09 -7.63 3.14
CA PRO A 115 21.69 -7.83 2.74
C PRO A 115 20.76 -7.83 3.94
N GLY A 116 19.55 -7.26 3.73
CA GLY A 116 18.54 -7.18 4.78
C GLY A 116 17.15 -6.85 4.24
N VAL A 117 16.19 -6.82 5.16
CA VAL A 117 14.79 -6.50 4.89
C VAL A 117 14.33 -5.42 5.84
N ASP A 118 13.61 -4.43 5.31
CA ASP A 118 13.06 -3.30 6.05
C ASP A 118 11.53 -3.30 5.95
N PHE A 119 10.86 -3.12 7.08
CA PHE A 119 9.44 -2.80 7.19
C PHE A 119 9.31 -1.27 7.18
N MET A 120 8.60 -0.74 6.20
CA MET A 120 8.52 0.69 5.92
C MET A 120 7.16 1.25 6.28
N PHE A 121 7.14 2.42 6.93
CA PHE A 121 5.92 3.12 7.36
C PHE A 121 5.99 4.57 6.90
N ASN A 122 5.20 4.94 5.89
CA ASN A 122 5.13 6.32 5.41
C ASN A 122 4.40 7.19 6.43
N LEU A 123 5.15 7.98 7.18
CA LEU A 123 4.66 8.85 8.24
C LEU A 123 3.81 10.00 7.69
N SER A 124 4.19 10.54 6.52
CA SER A 124 3.43 11.59 5.87
C SER A 124 2.01 11.14 5.52
N ASN A 125 1.86 9.92 4.99
CA ASN A 125 0.56 9.36 4.67
C ASN A 125 -0.21 8.90 5.93
N LEU A 126 0.49 8.46 6.96
CA LEU A 126 -0.12 8.03 8.21
C LEU A 126 -0.78 9.20 8.95
N PHE A 127 -0.10 10.35 9.03
CA PHE A 127 -0.56 11.50 9.82
C PHE A 127 -1.36 12.53 9.00
N CYS A 128 -1.08 12.65 7.70
CA CYS A 128 -1.68 13.68 6.85
C CYS A 128 -2.60 13.09 5.75
N GLY A 129 -2.91 11.79 5.81
CA GLY A 129 -3.64 11.10 4.77
C GLY A 129 -2.85 10.94 3.47
N TRP A 130 -3.30 10.04 2.60
CA TRP A 130 -2.64 9.82 1.32
C TRP A 130 -3.00 10.92 0.31
N ASN A 131 -1.97 11.47 -0.36
CA ASN A 131 -2.11 12.47 -1.42
C ASN A 131 -1.09 12.17 -2.53
N PRO A 132 -1.53 11.76 -3.74
CA PRO A 132 -0.65 11.42 -4.85
C PRO A 132 0.14 12.63 -5.40
N ASN A 133 -0.31 13.85 -5.12
CA ASN A 133 0.32 15.08 -5.55
C ASN A 133 1.31 15.66 -4.51
N ARG A 134 1.46 14.99 -3.36
CA ARG A 134 2.43 15.42 -2.34
C ARG A 134 3.84 15.29 -2.87
N VAL A 135 4.62 16.38 -2.77
CA VAL A 135 6.02 16.44 -3.22
C VAL A 135 6.94 15.80 -2.18
N PHE A 136 6.73 16.06 -0.90
CA PHE A 136 7.57 15.58 0.20
C PHE A 136 6.89 14.45 0.97
N ASN A 137 7.62 13.34 1.18
CA ASN A 137 7.20 12.24 2.05
C ASN A 137 8.33 11.86 2.99
N ALA A 138 7.98 11.57 4.24
CA ALA A 138 8.86 10.98 5.24
C ALA A 138 8.38 9.56 5.55
N THR A 139 9.32 8.61 5.51
CA THR A 139 9.06 7.19 5.77
C THR A 139 10.03 6.69 6.84
N ALA A 140 9.51 6.21 7.97
CA ALA A 140 10.31 5.49 8.94
C ALA A 140 10.40 4.02 8.55
N PHE A 141 11.52 3.38 8.89
CA PHE A 141 11.67 1.94 8.71
C PHE A 141 12.41 1.28 9.86
N VAL A 142 12.15 0.01 10.06
CA VAL A 142 12.85 -0.88 10.97
C VAL A 142 13.06 -2.21 10.26
N GLY A 143 14.24 -2.77 10.44
CA GLY A 143 14.60 -3.99 9.74
C GLY A 143 15.84 -4.67 10.31
N GLY A 144 16.44 -5.53 9.50
CA GLY A 144 17.66 -6.23 9.84
C GLY A 144 18.04 -7.23 8.78
N GLY A 145 19.13 -7.91 9.02
CA GLY A 145 19.67 -8.87 8.06
C GLY A 145 20.94 -9.51 8.56
N ILE A 146 21.80 -9.89 7.62
CA ILE A 146 23.09 -10.48 7.87
C ILE A 146 24.20 -9.61 7.25
N ASN A 147 25.26 -9.39 8.01
CA ASN A 147 26.46 -8.68 7.56
C ASN A 147 27.57 -9.70 7.31
N TRP A 148 28.04 -9.78 6.07
CA TRP A 148 29.21 -10.55 5.66
C TRP A 148 30.42 -9.62 5.61
N ALA A 149 31.29 -9.75 6.60
CA ALA A 149 32.52 -8.99 6.69
C ALA A 149 33.73 -9.87 6.33
N GLY A 150 34.73 -9.27 5.68
CA GLY A 150 35.99 -9.92 5.30
C GLY A 150 37.07 -8.91 5.01
N ALA A 151 38.22 -9.38 4.53
CA ALA A 151 39.41 -8.56 4.24
C ALA A 151 39.84 -7.68 5.42
N ASN A 152 39.92 -8.28 6.62
CA ASN A 152 40.30 -7.65 7.88
C ASN A 152 41.82 -7.70 8.12
N GLN A 153 42.64 -7.64 7.05
CA GLN A 153 44.08 -7.84 7.13
C GLN A 153 44.78 -6.68 7.85
N GLU A 154 44.33 -5.44 7.61
CA GLU A 154 44.94 -4.26 8.22
C GLU A 154 44.98 -4.33 9.76
N VAL A 155 43.88 -4.72 10.42
CA VAL A 155 43.88 -4.85 11.87
C VAL A 155 44.65 -6.08 12.35
N ASN A 156 44.74 -7.15 11.55
CA ASN A 156 45.53 -8.32 11.90
C ASN A 156 47.05 -8.01 11.85
N ASP A 157 47.49 -7.25 10.83
CA ASP A 157 48.88 -6.81 10.72
C ASP A 157 49.21 -5.81 11.84
N LEU A 158 48.29 -4.89 12.14
CA LEU A 158 48.40 -3.96 13.25
C LEU A 158 48.54 -4.72 14.58
N ALA A 159 47.68 -5.72 14.83
CA ALA A 159 47.73 -6.55 16.04
C ALA A 159 49.05 -7.32 16.18
N ALA A 160 49.60 -7.81 15.08
CA ALA A 160 50.89 -8.48 15.07
C ALA A 160 52.04 -7.52 15.46
N ASN A 161 51.99 -6.28 14.96
CA ASN A 161 53.03 -5.27 15.23
C ASN A 161 52.96 -4.75 16.67
N ILE A 162 51.79 -4.57 17.28
CA ILE A 162 51.63 -4.04 18.63
C ILE A 162 51.73 -5.13 19.73
N LYS A 163 51.57 -6.41 19.39
CA LYS A 163 51.47 -7.52 20.35
C LYS A 163 52.63 -7.58 21.33
N ASN A 164 53.84 -7.22 20.94
CA ASN A 164 55.02 -7.23 21.78
C ASN A 164 55.32 -5.89 22.45
N GLN A 165 54.62 -4.82 22.09
CA GLN A 165 54.88 -3.44 22.50
C GLN A 165 53.81 -2.85 23.38
N SER A 166 52.65 -3.50 23.51
CA SER A 166 51.47 -2.89 24.09
C SER A 166 50.71 -3.85 25.02
N ASN A 167 50.09 -3.29 26.07
CA ASN A 167 49.11 -3.98 26.89
C ASN A 167 47.69 -3.89 26.27
N TYR A 168 47.56 -3.22 25.15
CA TYR A 168 46.28 -3.11 24.44
C TYR A 168 46.01 -4.37 23.65
N LEU A 169 44.91 -5.00 23.94
CA LEU A 169 44.49 -6.23 23.27
C LEU A 169 43.26 -5.97 22.44
N LEU A 170 43.35 -6.34 21.16
CA LEU A 170 42.20 -6.48 20.28
C LEU A 170 41.53 -7.83 20.61
N GLU A 171 40.81 -7.88 21.74
CA GLU A 171 40.26 -9.14 22.30
C GLU A 171 39.34 -9.88 21.33
N TYR A 172 38.63 -9.13 20.45
CA TYR A 172 37.73 -9.70 19.47
C TYR A 172 38.29 -9.69 18.05
N LEU A 173 39.64 -9.72 17.95
CA LEU A 173 40.30 -9.84 16.66
C LEU A 173 39.78 -11.06 15.88
N TRP A 174 39.47 -10.87 14.65
CA TRP A 174 38.95 -11.90 13.78
C TRP A 174 39.71 -11.96 12.45
N GLN A 175 39.74 -13.16 11.86
CA GLN A 175 40.36 -13.45 10.57
C GLN A 175 39.37 -14.11 9.63
N GLY A 176 39.64 -14.04 8.34
CA GLY A 176 38.84 -14.64 7.30
C GLY A 176 37.47 -13.91 7.14
N LYS A 177 36.46 -14.66 6.74
CA LYS A 177 35.09 -14.14 6.57
C LYS A 177 34.27 -14.39 7.83
N LYS A 178 33.52 -13.40 8.25
CA LYS A 178 32.59 -13.50 9.38
C LYS A 178 31.17 -13.06 8.95
N VAL A 179 30.20 -13.78 9.44
CA VAL A 179 28.77 -13.50 9.24
C VAL A 179 28.16 -13.14 10.58
N ARG A 180 27.48 -12.00 10.65
CA ARG A 180 26.83 -11.51 11.88
C ARG A 180 25.43 -10.99 11.58
N PRO A 181 24.44 -11.29 12.40
CA PRO A 181 23.15 -10.63 12.31
C PRO A 181 23.30 -9.15 12.70
N TYR A 182 22.48 -8.30 12.06
CA TYR A 182 22.36 -6.89 12.45
C TYR A 182 20.90 -6.46 12.46
N GLY A 183 20.60 -5.47 13.29
CA GLY A 183 19.33 -4.75 13.28
C GLY A 183 19.54 -3.34 12.74
N ARG A 184 18.55 -2.78 12.05
CA ARG A 184 18.61 -1.40 11.56
C ARG A 184 17.28 -0.66 11.74
N ALA A 185 17.40 0.65 11.88
CA ALA A 185 16.25 1.56 11.85
C ALA A 185 16.67 2.89 11.22
N GLY A 186 15.73 3.59 10.59
CA GLY A 186 16.06 4.86 9.94
C GLY A 186 14.85 5.58 9.39
N ILE A 187 15.17 6.66 8.68
CA ILE A 187 14.19 7.55 8.03
C ILE A 187 14.64 7.80 6.59
N ASP A 188 13.69 7.64 5.67
CA ASP A 188 13.77 8.10 4.29
C ASP A 188 13.02 9.42 4.14
N LEU A 189 13.64 10.41 3.56
CA LEU A 189 13.02 11.65 3.10
C LEU A 189 12.97 11.60 1.58
N GLU A 190 11.77 11.63 1.02
CA GLU A 190 11.52 11.48 -0.41
C GLU A 190 10.96 12.78 -0.98
N PHE A 191 11.59 13.27 -2.05
CA PHE A 191 11.18 14.45 -2.82
C PHE A 191 10.78 14.01 -4.23
N LYS A 192 9.50 14.04 -4.52
CA LYS A 192 8.94 13.60 -5.79
C LYS A 192 9.30 14.58 -6.91
N VAL A 193 10.02 14.11 -7.92
CA VAL A 193 10.42 14.88 -9.11
C VAL A 193 9.45 14.61 -10.27
N SER A 194 8.96 13.37 -10.39
CA SER A 194 8.00 13.00 -11.42
C SER A 194 7.03 11.93 -10.88
N LYS A 195 6.13 11.43 -11.73
CA LYS A 195 5.21 10.34 -11.34
C LYS A 195 5.95 9.04 -11.01
N ALA A 196 7.13 8.84 -11.58
CA ALA A 196 7.91 7.61 -11.43
C ALA A 196 9.19 7.79 -10.61
N VAL A 197 9.72 9.01 -10.49
CA VAL A 197 11.06 9.27 -9.93
C VAL A 197 10.98 10.24 -8.77
N SER A 198 11.67 9.88 -7.70
CA SER A 198 11.87 10.73 -6.52
C SER A 198 13.36 10.78 -6.14
N ILE A 199 13.82 11.93 -5.64
CA ILE A 199 15.09 12.04 -4.95
C ILE A 199 14.89 11.58 -3.51
N MET A 200 15.88 10.86 -2.97
CA MET A 200 15.85 10.34 -1.61
C MET A 200 17.05 10.78 -0.80
N LEU A 201 16.82 11.04 0.48
CA LEU A 201 17.82 11.12 1.53
C LEU A 201 17.48 10.09 2.59
N GLU A 202 18.41 9.24 2.95
CA GLU A 202 18.24 8.22 3.99
C GLU A 202 19.25 8.44 5.11
N GLY A 203 18.74 8.44 6.35
CA GLY A 203 19.57 8.34 7.56
C GLY A 203 19.20 7.06 8.30
N ASN A 204 20.21 6.22 8.61
CA ASN A 204 19.95 4.99 9.34
C ASN A 204 21.05 4.64 10.36
N ALA A 205 20.62 3.95 11.43
CA ALA A 205 21.47 3.37 12.47
C ALA A 205 21.43 1.86 12.37
N ASN A 206 22.58 1.23 12.50
CA ASN A 206 22.76 -0.22 12.44
C ASN A 206 23.43 -0.70 13.70
N MET A 207 22.83 -1.68 14.36
CA MET A 207 23.36 -2.33 15.56
C MET A 207 23.83 -3.74 15.19
N ILE A 208 25.06 -4.05 15.55
CA ILE A 208 25.69 -5.33 15.24
C ILE A 208 26.47 -5.84 16.46
N SER A 209 27.00 -7.07 16.39
CA SER A 209 27.80 -7.68 17.46
C SER A 209 29.03 -6.84 17.82
N ASP A 210 29.35 -6.74 19.12
CA ASP A 210 30.56 -6.16 19.71
C ASP A 210 31.88 -6.69 19.10
N LYS A 211 31.83 -7.81 18.36
CA LYS A 211 32.97 -8.39 17.65
C LYS A 211 33.18 -7.81 16.25
N TYR A 212 32.44 -6.80 15.85
CA TYR A 212 32.50 -6.28 14.47
C TYR A 212 33.75 -5.45 14.21
N ASN A 213 34.09 -4.57 15.14
CA ASN A 213 35.26 -3.70 15.03
C ASN A 213 36.56 -4.28 15.61
N SER A 214 36.60 -5.57 15.99
CA SER A 214 37.72 -6.29 16.56
C SER A 214 38.13 -5.86 17.99
N LYS A 215 37.46 -4.91 18.58
CA LYS A 215 37.67 -4.46 19.97
C LYS A 215 36.58 -5.00 20.89
N LYS A 216 36.82 -5.00 22.18
CA LYS A 216 35.84 -5.37 23.19
C LYS A 216 35.35 -4.11 23.90
N ALA A 217 34.04 -3.89 23.89
CA ALA A 217 33.41 -2.80 24.61
C ALA A 217 32.28 -3.26 25.52
N ASP A 218 31.96 -4.57 25.52
CA ASP A 218 30.87 -5.22 26.25
C ASP A 218 29.47 -4.62 25.92
N ASN A 219 29.35 -3.99 24.74
CA ASN A 219 28.12 -3.47 24.17
C ASN A 219 28.12 -3.67 22.63
N PRO A 220 26.94 -3.64 21.97
CA PRO A 220 26.88 -3.77 20.52
C PRO A 220 27.66 -2.65 19.81
N ASP A 221 28.30 -3.01 18.71
CA ASP A 221 28.87 -2.04 17.77
C ASP A 221 27.74 -1.34 16.98
N TRP A 222 27.97 -0.07 16.66
CA TRP A 222 27.06 0.75 15.90
C TRP A 222 27.75 1.36 14.69
N TYR A 223 27.01 1.41 13.58
CA TYR A 223 27.38 2.27 12.47
C TYR A 223 26.16 3.00 11.90
N PHE A 224 26.39 4.21 11.44
CA PHE A 224 25.38 5.12 10.92
C PHE A 224 25.65 5.37 9.44
N ASN A 225 24.60 5.37 8.62
CA ASN A 225 24.70 5.72 7.22
C ASN A 225 23.90 7.00 6.95
N ALA A 226 24.46 7.87 6.11
CA ALA A 226 23.80 9.00 5.50
C ALA A 226 23.93 8.85 3.98
N LEU A 227 22.82 8.59 3.30
CA LEU A 227 22.77 8.23 1.90
C LEU A 227 21.87 9.21 1.13
N ALA A 228 22.22 9.47 -0.12
CA ALA A 228 21.41 10.20 -1.07
C ALA A 228 21.28 9.38 -2.35
N GLY A 229 20.14 9.49 -3.04
CA GLY A 229 19.92 8.72 -4.25
C GLY A 229 18.57 8.94 -4.87
N VAL A 230 18.11 7.94 -5.60
CA VAL A 230 16.86 7.99 -6.35
C VAL A 230 16.00 6.76 -6.05
N ARG A 231 14.69 6.99 -5.99
CA ARG A 231 13.66 5.95 -6.02
C ARG A 231 12.97 5.99 -7.37
N ILE A 232 12.77 4.82 -7.96
CA ILE A 232 12.06 4.63 -9.22
C ILE A 232 10.86 3.73 -8.96
N ASN A 233 9.65 4.27 -9.05
CA ASN A 233 8.41 3.49 -8.96
C ASN A 233 8.18 2.72 -10.26
N LEU A 234 8.03 1.42 -10.17
CA LEU A 234 7.77 0.54 -11.31
C LEU A 234 6.27 0.44 -11.58
N GLY A 235 5.85 1.00 -12.70
CA GLY A 235 4.45 1.08 -13.07
C GLY A 235 3.71 2.28 -12.44
N LYS A 236 2.38 2.19 -12.44
CA LYS A 236 1.53 3.29 -11.92
C LYS A 236 1.30 3.14 -10.43
N SER A 237 1.71 4.11 -9.63
CA SER A 237 1.44 4.15 -8.19
C SER A 237 -0.01 4.58 -7.85
N TYR A 238 -0.75 5.12 -8.82
CA TYR A 238 -2.15 5.49 -8.70
C TYR A 238 -2.86 5.52 -10.06
N THR A 239 -4.20 5.49 -10.04
CA THR A 239 -5.05 5.83 -11.17
C THR A 239 -5.78 7.12 -10.89
N LYS A 240 -5.96 7.95 -11.93
CA LYS A 240 -6.82 9.14 -11.91
C LYS A 240 -8.12 8.78 -12.62
N LYS A 241 -9.27 8.96 -11.94
CA LYS A 241 -10.58 8.95 -12.58
C LYS A 241 -10.91 10.40 -12.94
N ALA A 242 -11.24 10.64 -14.19
CA ALA A 242 -11.75 11.94 -14.60
C ALA A 242 -13.08 12.20 -13.87
N LYS A 243 -13.32 13.45 -13.49
CA LYS A 243 -14.65 13.91 -13.08
C LYS A 243 -15.65 13.47 -14.16
N PRO A 244 -16.81 12.89 -13.82
CA PRO A 244 -17.87 12.72 -14.81
C PRO A 244 -18.10 14.09 -15.46
N VAL A 245 -17.99 14.16 -16.76
CA VAL A 245 -18.41 15.35 -17.48
C VAL A 245 -19.90 15.46 -17.16
N GLU A 246 -20.31 16.48 -16.42
CA GLU A 246 -21.71 16.85 -16.34
C GLU A 246 -22.12 17.05 -17.80
N GLU A 247 -22.95 16.16 -18.35
CA GLU A 247 -23.58 16.43 -19.62
C GLU A 247 -24.24 17.80 -19.49
N PRO A 248 -23.99 18.73 -20.43
CA PRO A 248 -24.62 20.05 -20.40
C PRO A 248 -26.11 19.80 -20.17
N ALA A 249 -26.68 20.45 -19.18
CA ALA A 249 -28.12 20.39 -18.94
C ALA A 249 -28.84 20.54 -20.30
N PRO A 250 -29.78 19.66 -20.65
CA PRO A 250 -30.46 19.74 -21.93
C PRO A 250 -30.88 21.20 -22.14
N ALA A 251 -30.49 21.76 -23.28
CA ALA A 251 -30.83 23.12 -23.62
C ALA A 251 -32.32 23.35 -23.28
N PRO A 252 -32.69 24.44 -22.61
CA PRO A 252 -34.09 24.71 -22.28
C PRO A 252 -34.87 24.57 -23.58
N ALA A 253 -35.93 23.73 -23.53
CA ALA A 253 -36.77 23.50 -24.68
C ALA A 253 -37.17 24.87 -25.27
N PRO A 254 -37.12 25.06 -26.60
CA PRO A 254 -37.44 26.34 -27.22
C PRO A 254 -38.84 26.75 -26.72
N LYS A 255 -38.93 27.98 -26.20
CA LYS A 255 -40.21 28.57 -25.81
C LYS A 255 -41.15 28.44 -27.01
N GLN A 256 -42.19 27.65 -26.87
CA GLN A 256 -43.23 27.54 -27.87
C GLN A 256 -43.83 28.95 -28.04
N GLU A 257 -43.57 29.53 -29.20
CA GLU A 257 -44.25 30.74 -29.64
C GLU A 257 -45.74 30.38 -29.79
N TYR A 258 -46.61 31.13 -29.09
CA TYR A 258 -48.05 30.92 -29.10
C TYR A 258 -48.58 31.25 -30.48
N VAL A 259 -48.85 30.19 -31.29
CA VAL A 259 -49.59 30.29 -32.56
C VAL A 259 -51.06 30.03 -32.24
N ALA A 260 -51.92 30.99 -32.60
CA ALA A 260 -53.36 30.93 -32.42
C ALA A 260 -54.02 29.70 -33.10
N PRO A 261 -55.08 29.10 -32.54
CA PRO A 261 -55.57 27.78 -32.95
C PRO A 261 -56.18 27.78 -34.35
N LYS A 262 -55.68 26.85 -35.18
CA LYS A 262 -56.35 26.45 -36.44
C LYS A 262 -57.24 25.24 -36.13
N PRO A 263 -58.44 25.10 -36.77
CA PRO A 263 -59.48 24.15 -36.34
C PRO A 263 -59.02 22.67 -36.43
N GLU A 264 -59.51 21.87 -35.51
CA GLU A 264 -59.21 20.47 -35.20
C GLU A 264 -59.36 19.55 -36.42
N PRO A 265 -58.37 18.60 -36.58
CA PRO A 265 -58.60 17.28 -37.15
C PRO A 265 -58.78 16.23 -36.02
N LYS A 266 -59.60 15.25 -36.26
CA LYS A 266 -60.06 14.15 -35.43
C LYS A 266 -58.95 13.47 -34.58
N PRO A 267 -59.29 12.89 -33.39
CA PRO A 267 -58.31 12.38 -32.41
C PRO A 267 -57.56 11.17 -32.95
N ALA A 268 -56.17 11.30 -32.89
CA ALA A 268 -55.28 10.18 -32.99
C ALA A 268 -55.21 9.42 -31.66
N PRO A 269 -54.88 8.10 -31.63
CA PRO A 269 -54.96 7.26 -30.45
C PRO A 269 -54.05 7.79 -29.31
N VAL A 270 -54.60 7.88 -28.12
CA VAL A 270 -53.91 8.24 -26.89
C VAL A 270 -52.80 7.22 -26.62
N GLU A 271 -51.52 7.63 -26.73
CA GLU A 271 -50.40 6.86 -26.18
C GLU A 271 -50.61 6.73 -24.68
N LYS A 272 -50.90 5.52 -24.22
CA LYS A 272 -50.98 5.18 -22.80
C LYS A 272 -49.58 5.42 -22.21
N LYS A 273 -49.46 6.37 -21.28
CA LYS A 273 -48.28 6.56 -20.43
C LYS A 273 -48.01 5.21 -19.75
N VAL A 274 -46.94 4.53 -20.12
CA VAL A 274 -46.57 3.24 -19.51
C VAL A 274 -46.15 3.55 -18.10
N GLU A 275 -46.93 3.14 -17.11
CA GLU A 275 -46.53 3.17 -15.70
C GLU A 275 -45.37 2.17 -15.53
N GLU A 276 -44.30 2.62 -14.86
CA GLU A 276 -43.10 1.81 -14.56
C GLU A 276 -42.87 1.82 -13.06
N ILE A 277 -42.51 0.65 -12.49
CA ILE A 277 -42.07 0.54 -11.11
C ILE A 277 -40.65 -0.04 -11.04
N ARG A 278 -39.76 0.59 -10.25
CA ARG A 278 -38.42 0.08 -9.92
C ARG A 278 -38.34 -0.20 -8.44
N ARG A 279 -37.75 -1.35 -8.08
CA ARG A 279 -37.39 -1.71 -6.70
C ARG A 279 -36.03 -2.39 -6.66
N ASP A 280 -35.24 -2.05 -5.65
CA ASP A 280 -33.86 -2.48 -5.44
C ASP A 280 -33.77 -3.35 -4.19
N ILE A 281 -33.37 -4.61 -4.34
CA ILE A 281 -33.22 -5.62 -3.28
C ILE A 281 -31.77 -5.74 -2.91
N PHE A 282 -31.40 -5.36 -1.68
CA PHE A 282 -30.02 -5.35 -1.21
C PHE A 282 -29.63 -6.65 -0.49
N PHE A 283 -28.34 -7.01 -0.60
CA PHE A 283 -27.78 -8.23 -0.02
C PHE A 283 -26.56 -7.93 0.85
N THR A 284 -26.39 -8.74 1.88
CA THR A 284 -25.14 -8.73 2.65
C THR A 284 -23.97 -9.32 1.85
N ILE A 285 -22.76 -9.04 2.30
CA ILE A 285 -21.54 -9.56 1.66
C ILE A 285 -21.58 -11.08 1.55
N ASN A 286 -21.15 -11.62 0.42
CA ASN A 286 -21.10 -13.06 0.12
C ASN A 286 -22.45 -13.79 0.33
N SER A 287 -23.58 -13.07 0.19
CA SER A 287 -24.93 -13.61 0.37
C SER A 287 -25.82 -13.33 -0.83
N TYR A 288 -26.73 -14.27 -1.10
CA TYR A 288 -27.86 -14.16 -2.02
C TYR A 288 -29.19 -14.45 -1.31
N LYS A 289 -29.17 -14.53 0.04
CA LYS A 289 -30.40 -14.66 0.83
C LYS A 289 -31.09 -13.32 0.92
N ILE A 290 -32.36 -13.28 0.55
CA ILE A 290 -33.21 -12.10 0.66
C ILE A 290 -33.58 -11.90 2.12
N ALA A 291 -33.26 -10.73 2.68
CA ALA A 291 -33.64 -10.38 4.04
C ALA A 291 -35.16 -10.20 4.17
N PRO A 292 -35.79 -10.54 5.30
CA PRO A 292 -37.21 -10.37 5.49
C PRO A 292 -37.73 -8.93 5.23
N ALA A 293 -36.90 -7.93 5.53
CA ALA A 293 -37.20 -6.53 5.28
C ALA A 293 -37.33 -6.18 3.78
N GLU A 294 -36.61 -6.92 2.90
CA GLU A 294 -36.61 -6.71 1.46
C GLU A 294 -37.86 -7.31 0.77
N ASP A 295 -38.57 -8.22 1.44
CA ASP A 295 -39.78 -8.89 0.92
C ASP A 295 -40.89 -7.90 0.59
N ALA A 296 -41.04 -6.83 1.35
CA ALA A 296 -42.04 -5.78 1.11
C ALA A 296 -41.89 -5.14 -0.29
N LYS A 297 -40.64 -4.88 -0.71
CA LYS A 297 -40.31 -4.32 -2.01
C LYS A 297 -40.66 -5.28 -3.16
N ILE A 298 -40.47 -6.59 -2.94
CA ILE A 298 -40.87 -7.61 -3.93
C ILE A 298 -42.38 -7.62 -4.07
N ARG A 299 -43.12 -7.53 -2.97
CA ARG A 299 -44.61 -7.47 -3.00
C ARG A 299 -45.12 -6.27 -3.79
N GLU A 300 -44.52 -5.11 -3.65
CA GLU A 300 -44.90 -3.92 -4.41
C GLU A 300 -44.79 -4.16 -5.93
N VAL A 301 -43.75 -4.87 -6.39
CA VAL A 301 -43.61 -5.26 -7.81
C VAL A 301 -44.65 -6.31 -8.19
N VAL A 302 -44.96 -7.26 -7.30
CA VAL A 302 -46.02 -8.26 -7.51
C VAL A 302 -47.38 -7.60 -7.65
N ASP A 303 -47.70 -6.64 -6.77
CA ASP A 303 -48.97 -5.88 -6.81
C ASP A 303 -49.09 -5.10 -8.12
N PHE A 304 -48.00 -4.49 -8.57
CA PHE A 304 -47.93 -3.83 -9.87
C PHE A 304 -48.22 -4.78 -11.03
N LEU A 305 -47.54 -5.95 -11.06
CA LEU A 305 -47.72 -6.97 -12.07
C LEU A 305 -49.11 -7.55 -12.08
N ASN A 306 -49.77 -7.70 -10.92
CA ASN A 306 -51.14 -8.17 -10.80
C ASN A 306 -52.17 -7.14 -11.29
N LYS A 307 -51.89 -5.84 -11.09
CA LYS A 307 -52.71 -4.76 -11.62
C LYS A 307 -52.56 -4.58 -13.14
N ASN A 308 -51.34 -4.84 -13.65
CA ASN A 308 -51.00 -4.66 -15.06
C ASN A 308 -50.65 -6.04 -15.68
N THR A 309 -51.67 -6.72 -16.18
CA THR A 309 -51.54 -8.13 -16.66
C THR A 309 -50.56 -8.29 -17.81
N GLU A 310 -50.40 -7.28 -18.65
CA GLU A 310 -49.46 -7.27 -19.80
C GLU A 310 -48.01 -6.86 -19.40
N ALA A 311 -47.84 -6.29 -18.21
CA ALA A 311 -46.50 -5.84 -17.76
C ALA A 311 -45.54 -7.00 -17.54
N LYS A 312 -44.30 -6.76 -17.86
CA LYS A 312 -43.16 -7.71 -17.66
C LYS A 312 -42.16 -7.09 -16.68
N VAL A 313 -41.47 -7.93 -15.94
CA VAL A 313 -40.38 -7.50 -15.04
C VAL A 313 -39.04 -7.98 -15.53
N VAL A 314 -38.06 -7.07 -15.55
CA VAL A 314 -36.65 -7.40 -15.74
C VAL A 314 -35.96 -7.43 -14.36
N VAL A 315 -35.35 -8.55 -14.04
CA VAL A 315 -34.66 -8.80 -12.77
C VAL A 315 -33.17 -8.90 -13.03
N THR A 316 -32.40 -7.87 -12.67
CA THR A 316 -30.97 -7.81 -12.97
C THR A 316 -30.14 -7.89 -11.68
N GLY A 317 -29.29 -8.90 -11.55
CA GLY A 317 -28.40 -9.09 -10.42
C GLY A 317 -27.05 -8.41 -10.62
N TYR A 318 -26.53 -7.84 -9.52
CA TYR A 318 -25.25 -7.15 -9.46
C TYR A 318 -24.42 -7.63 -8.27
N ALA A 319 -23.11 -7.44 -8.39
CA ALA A 319 -22.14 -7.65 -7.33
C ALA A 319 -21.26 -6.41 -7.15
N ASP A 320 -20.80 -6.18 -5.93
CA ASP A 320 -19.89 -5.11 -5.63
C ASP A 320 -18.48 -5.42 -6.18
N LYS A 321 -17.81 -4.41 -6.70
CA LYS A 321 -16.47 -4.53 -7.27
C LYS A 321 -15.37 -4.63 -6.22
N GLY A 322 -15.68 -4.22 -4.99
CA GLY A 322 -14.71 -4.18 -3.88
C GLY A 322 -14.41 -5.53 -3.26
N THR A 323 -15.21 -6.57 -3.56
CA THR A 323 -15.01 -7.92 -3.01
C THR A 323 -15.05 -9.00 -4.11
N GLY A 324 -14.34 -10.10 -3.88
CA GLY A 324 -14.28 -11.20 -4.83
C GLY A 324 -13.42 -10.91 -6.07
N ASN A 325 -13.58 -11.76 -7.08
CA ASN A 325 -13.03 -11.59 -8.43
C ASN A 325 -14.16 -11.71 -9.45
N ASP A 326 -13.86 -11.51 -10.74
CA ASP A 326 -14.90 -11.50 -11.79
C ASP A 326 -15.72 -12.81 -11.82
N VAL A 327 -15.08 -13.97 -11.66
CA VAL A 327 -15.76 -15.27 -11.65
C VAL A 327 -16.70 -15.42 -10.45
N ILE A 328 -16.25 -14.99 -9.27
CA ILE A 328 -17.05 -15.01 -8.02
C ILE A 328 -18.21 -14.02 -8.14
N ASN A 329 -17.93 -12.82 -8.65
CA ASN A 329 -18.92 -11.75 -8.78
C ASN A 329 -19.99 -12.08 -9.81
N ASP A 330 -19.63 -12.70 -10.93
CA ASP A 330 -20.61 -13.18 -11.92
C ASP A 330 -21.53 -14.24 -11.31
N ARG A 331 -20.96 -15.19 -10.58
CA ARG A 331 -21.72 -16.27 -9.94
C ARG A 331 -22.66 -15.76 -8.84
N ILE A 332 -22.19 -14.80 -7.99
CA ILE A 332 -23.03 -14.31 -6.90
C ILE A 332 -24.12 -13.37 -7.43
N ALA A 333 -23.84 -12.55 -8.44
CA ALA A 333 -24.82 -11.71 -9.09
C ALA A 333 -25.95 -12.54 -9.74
N ALA A 334 -25.61 -13.61 -10.46
CA ALA A 334 -26.58 -14.55 -11.00
C ALA A 334 -27.43 -15.22 -9.90
N LYS A 335 -26.81 -15.68 -8.81
CA LYS A 335 -27.55 -16.25 -7.66
C LYS A 335 -28.50 -15.25 -6.99
N ARG A 336 -28.15 -13.96 -6.93
CA ARG A 336 -29.02 -12.89 -6.42
C ARG A 336 -30.22 -12.66 -7.30
N ALA A 337 -30.03 -12.59 -8.63
CA ALA A 337 -31.13 -12.52 -9.59
C ALA A 337 -32.05 -13.75 -9.47
N ALA A 338 -31.47 -14.95 -9.53
CA ALA A 338 -32.22 -16.20 -9.38
C ALA A 338 -33.03 -16.30 -8.07
N ALA A 339 -32.48 -15.78 -6.96
CA ALA A 339 -33.20 -15.77 -5.68
C ALA A 339 -34.48 -14.90 -5.75
N VAL A 340 -34.40 -13.73 -6.40
CA VAL A 340 -35.57 -12.86 -6.60
C VAL A 340 -36.54 -13.48 -7.59
N VAL A 341 -36.07 -14.07 -8.71
CA VAL A 341 -36.92 -14.78 -9.67
C VAL A 341 -37.65 -15.95 -9.01
N TRP A 342 -36.95 -16.70 -8.15
CA TRP A 342 -37.56 -17.79 -7.37
C TRP A 342 -38.69 -17.26 -6.48
N MET A 343 -38.50 -16.12 -5.80
CA MET A 343 -39.56 -15.50 -5.00
C MET A 343 -40.77 -15.11 -5.85
N LEU A 344 -40.55 -14.44 -6.98
CA LEU A 344 -41.60 -14.03 -7.90
C LEU A 344 -42.38 -15.25 -8.42
N THR A 345 -41.69 -16.31 -8.84
CA THR A 345 -42.33 -17.48 -9.46
C THR A 345 -42.95 -18.47 -8.45
N LYS A 346 -42.21 -18.81 -7.36
CA LYS A 346 -42.59 -19.89 -6.44
C LYS A 346 -43.38 -19.40 -5.23
N LYS A 347 -43.11 -18.19 -4.74
CA LYS A 347 -43.83 -17.63 -3.59
C LYS A 347 -45.03 -16.81 -4.03
N TYR A 348 -44.86 -16.03 -5.10
CA TYR A 348 -45.90 -15.08 -5.57
C TYR A 348 -46.63 -15.49 -6.85
N ASN A 349 -46.29 -16.65 -7.42
CA ASN A 349 -46.96 -17.26 -8.59
C ASN A 349 -46.98 -16.37 -9.84
N ILE A 350 -46.00 -15.49 -10.04
CA ILE A 350 -45.87 -14.71 -11.27
C ILE A 350 -45.40 -15.65 -12.40
N PRO A 351 -46.09 -15.70 -13.55
CA PRO A 351 -45.72 -16.52 -14.68
C PRO A 351 -44.29 -16.22 -15.19
N SER A 352 -43.48 -17.26 -15.47
CA SER A 352 -42.08 -17.12 -15.88
C SER A 352 -41.92 -16.35 -17.20
N GLU A 353 -42.85 -16.43 -18.12
CA GLU A 353 -42.89 -15.67 -19.38
C GLU A 353 -42.98 -14.16 -19.20
N ARG A 354 -43.35 -13.71 -18.01
CA ARG A 354 -43.40 -12.30 -17.64
C ARG A 354 -42.14 -11.83 -16.93
N ILE A 355 -41.15 -12.73 -16.71
CA ILE A 355 -39.94 -12.41 -15.97
C ILE A 355 -38.74 -12.62 -16.88
N LYS A 356 -37.91 -11.56 -17.05
CA LYS A 356 -36.62 -11.63 -17.71
C LYS A 356 -35.52 -11.56 -16.67
N GLU A 357 -34.72 -12.60 -16.56
CA GLU A 357 -33.56 -12.65 -15.65
C GLU A 357 -32.28 -12.20 -16.35
N GLU A 358 -31.51 -11.32 -15.71
CA GLU A 358 -30.22 -10.85 -16.19
C GLU A 358 -29.21 -10.83 -15.03
N SER A 359 -27.91 -10.89 -15.38
CA SER A 359 -26.80 -10.72 -14.44
C SER A 359 -25.70 -9.88 -15.09
N LYS A 360 -25.19 -8.89 -14.35
CA LYS A 360 -24.13 -7.98 -14.82
C LYS A 360 -22.81 -8.16 -14.04
N GLY A 361 -22.76 -9.09 -13.07
CA GLY A 361 -21.58 -9.28 -12.23
C GLY A 361 -21.18 -8.01 -11.52
N ALA A 362 -19.89 -7.71 -11.48
CA ALA A 362 -19.36 -6.46 -10.97
C ALA A 362 -18.97 -5.46 -12.08
N ARG A 363 -19.28 -5.75 -13.36
CA ARG A 363 -18.90 -4.90 -14.50
C ARG A 363 -19.66 -3.59 -14.56
N VAL A 364 -20.89 -3.59 -14.04
CA VAL A 364 -21.73 -2.41 -13.89
C VAL A 364 -21.98 -2.18 -12.43
N GLN A 365 -21.80 -0.94 -11.98
CA GLN A 365 -22.03 -0.53 -10.60
C GLN A 365 -23.13 0.52 -10.59
N PRO A 366 -24.39 0.11 -10.34
CA PRO A 366 -25.54 1.02 -10.41
C PRO A 366 -25.59 2.08 -9.31
N PHE A 367 -24.83 1.87 -8.22
CA PHE A 367 -24.74 2.78 -7.08
C PHE A 367 -23.31 3.28 -6.85
N ALA A 368 -23.19 4.49 -6.32
CA ALA A 368 -21.91 5.10 -6.00
C ALA A 368 -21.18 4.38 -4.84
N GLU A 369 -21.96 3.98 -3.82
CA GLU A 369 -21.45 3.23 -2.68
C GLU A 369 -21.24 1.75 -3.05
N ASN A 370 -20.00 1.28 -2.80
CA ASN A 370 -19.63 -0.09 -3.20
C ASN A 370 -20.54 -1.15 -2.57
N ALA A 371 -20.94 -0.96 -1.32
CA ALA A 371 -21.79 -1.90 -0.60
C ALA A 371 -23.20 -2.02 -1.20
N GLU A 372 -23.74 -0.95 -1.78
CA GLU A 372 -25.05 -0.90 -2.40
C GLU A 372 -25.11 -1.65 -3.74
N ASN A 373 -23.95 -1.92 -4.35
CA ASN A 373 -23.86 -2.74 -5.56
C ASN A 373 -24.08 -4.24 -5.31
N ARG A 374 -24.26 -4.65 -4.06
CA ARG A 374 -24.75 -5.97 -3.70
C ARG A 374 -26.30 -5.98 -3.80
N VAL A 375 -26.80 -5.92 -5.02
CA VAL A 375 -28.20 -5.61 -5.29
C VAL A 375 -28.78 -6.46 -6.43
N THR A 376 -30.08 -6.68 -6.39
CA THR A 376 -30.88 -7.07 -7.56
C THR A 376 -31.92 -5.99 -7.83
N ILE A 377 -31.89 -5.44 -9.03
CA ILE A 377 -32.80 -4.39 -9.46
C ILE A 377 -33.96 -5.03 -10.24
N MET A 378 -35.20 -4.73 -9.84
CA MET A 378 -36.40 -5.11 -10.56
C MET A 378 -37.00 -3.88 -11.22
N ILE A 379 -37.27 -3.97 -12.52
CA ILE A 379 -37.99 -2.93 -13.29
C ILE A 379 -39.16 -3.61 -13.99
N ALA A 380 -40.40 -3.22 -13.62
CA ALA A 380 -41.58 -3.73 -14.22
C ALA A 380 -42.32 -2.63 -15.00
N LYS A 381 -42.73 -2.93 -16.23
CA LYS A 381 -43.42 -2.02 -17.16
C LYS A 381 -44.30 -2.77 -18.13
#